data_247f974f42b1d31b9969625bce5820ae
#
_entry.id   247f974f42b1d31b9969625bce5820ae
#
_cell.length_a   1.000
_cell.length_b   1.000
_cell.length_c   1.000
_cell.angle_alpha   90.00
_cell.angle_beta   90.00
_cell.angle_gamma   90.00
#
_symmetry.space_group_name_H-M   'P 1'
#
loop_
_entity.id
_entity.type
_entity.pdbx_description
1 polymer ?
#
loop_
_entity_poly.entity_id
_entity_poly.type
_entity_poly.pdbx_seq_one_letter_code
_entity_poly.pdbx_strand_id
1 'polypeptide(L)'
;MNRSHVIDYLARTLKAPEQCVVYFYFDQNDQVNQTAEFVIKCLLKQLVYQLSGKTELPPAPLKSAFEKFTFGGYKITPGLQEFADIFIACARQCRKPVYVLLDAYNEYEENVTNPLTSRLIQFIQSDVLKVYITSRRQLPEIQWPVQPVHLKIEAPAIDVSRFVRAKIQGKNYHPDLEDEIVTAVTRNANGL
;
A
#
# COMPACT_ATOMS: atom_id res chain seq x y z
N MET A 1 -10.82 0.44 12.34
CA MET A 1 -9.91 0.39 11.19
C MET A 1 -8.63 -0.31 11.64
N ASN A 2 -8.51 -1.61 11.34
CA ASN A 2 -7.32 -2.39 11.68
C ASN A 2 -6.20 -2.00 10.71
N ARG A 3 -5.28 -1.17 11.18
CA ARG A 3 -4.06 -0.86 10.41
C ARG A 3 -3.21 -2.12 10.33
N SER A 4 -2.70 -2.44 9.15
CA SER A 4 -1.74 -3.53 8.99
C SER A 4 -0.49 -3.24 9.83
N HIS A 5 -0.20 -4.13 10.78
CA HIS A 5 1.00 -4.02 11.61
C HIS A 5 2.29 -4.02 10.78
N VAL A 6 2.26 -4.66 9.61
CA VAL A 6 3.42 -4.72 8.70
C VAL A 6 3.73 -3.34 8.13
N ILE A 7 2.72 -2.61 7.66
CA ILE A 7 2.91 -1.25 7.13
C ILE A 7 3.29 -0.27 8.23
N ASP A 8 2.65 -0.36 9.40
CA ASP A 8 3.03 0.47 10.55
C ASP A 8 4.48 0.21 10.97
N TYR A 9 4.93 -1.05 10.97
CA TYR A 9 6.31 -1.41 11.26
C TYR A 9 7.26 -0.87 10.18
N LEU A 10 6.97 -1.12 8.90
CA LEU A 10 7.80 -0.63 7.80
C LEU A 10 7.84 0.90 7.76
N ALA A 11 6.70 1.56 7.93
CA ALA A 11 6.63 3.03 7.98
C ALA A 11 7.44 3.62 9.14
N ARG A 12 7.53 2.94 10.28
CA ARG A 12 8.36 3.38 11.42
C ARG A 12 9.83 3.07 11.22
N THR A 13 10.15 1.88 10.68
CA THR A 13 11.53 1.41 10.52
C THR A 13 12.23 2.12 9.35
N LEU A 14 11.48 2.41 8.28
CA LEU A 14 12.00 3.11 7.10
C LEU A 14 12.03 4.64 7.27
N LYS A 15 11.46 5.20 8.34
CA LYS A 15 11.55 6.63 8.67
C LYS A 15 12.94 7.02 9.17
N ALA A 16 13.97 6.79 8.36
CA ALA A 16 15.20 7.56 8.51
C ALA A 16 14.89 9.04 8.14
N PRO A 17 15.56 10.04 8.75
CA PRO A 17 15.20 11.47 8.64
C PRO A 17 15.11 12.03 7.21
N GLU A 18 15.55 11.28 6.20
CA GLU A 18 15.58 11.68 4.79
C GLU A 18 14.75 10.76 3.88
N GLN A 19 13.99 9.81 4.43
CA GLN A 19 13.30 8.78 3.67
C GLN A 19 11.80 9.05 3.64
N CYS A 20 11.22 9.13 2.44
CA CYS A 20 9.78 9.28 2.27
C CYS A 20 9.11 7.92 2.12
N VAL A 21 8.05 7.71 2.89
CA VAL A 21 7.21 6.51 2.84
C VAL A 21 5.77 6.95 2.65
N VAL A 22 5.14 6.44 1.60
CA VAL A 22 3.72 6.65 1.33
C VAL A 22 3.02 5.31 1.25
N TYR A 23 1.76 5.26 1.66
CA TYR A 23 1.06 3.98 1.75
C TYR A 23 -0.44 4.12 1.45
N PHE A 24 -1.03 3.01 1.02
CA PHE A 24 -2.46 2.87 0.84
C PHE A 24 -2.93 1.51 1.33
N TYR A 25 -4.06 1.49 2.05
CA TYR A 25 -4.73 0.27 2.51
C TYR A 25 -6.00 0.08 1.68
N PHE A 26 -6.09 -1.05 0.99
CA PHE A 26 -7.32 -1.41 0.31
C PHE A 26 -8.31 -2.01 1.30
N ASP A 27 -9.59 -1.74 1.08
CA ASP A 27 -10.70 -2.26 1.90
C ASP A 27 -11.78 -2.79 0.97
N GLN A 28 -12.09 -4.07 1.10
CA GLN A 28 -13.11 -4.74 0.30
C GLN A 28 -14.51 -4.09 0.41
N ASN A 29 -14.78 -3.42 1.53
CA ASN A 29 -16.06 -2.76 1.76
C ASN A 29 -16.17 -1.37 1.12
N ASP A 30 -15.09 -0.81 0.60
CA ASP A 30 -15.04 0.55 0.03
C ASP A 30 -14.51 0.58 -1.42
N GLN A 31 -14.73 -0.48 -2.18
CA GLN A 31 -14.20 -0.62 -3.55
C GLN A 31 -14.59 0.52 -4.48
N VAL A 32 -15.82 1.02 -4.34
CA VAL A 32 -16.36 2.09 -5.22
C VAL A 32 -15.52 3.37 -5.16
N ASN A 33 -14.93 3.68 -4.00
CA ASN A 33 -14.15 4.90 -3.79
C ASN A 33 -12.65 4.69 -4.06
N GLN A 34 -12.18 3.44 -4.15
CA GLN A 34 -10.76 3.11 -4.30
C GLN A 34 -10.34 3.05 -5.77
N THR A 35 -10.71 4.06 -6.55
CA THR A 35 -10.25 4.16 -7.94
C THR A 35 -8.74 4.37 -8.03
N ALA A 36 -8.11 3.97 -9.15
CA ALA A 36 -6.68 4.19 -9.38
C ALA A 36 -6.27 5.67 -9.18
N GLU A 37 -7.12 6.58 -9.65
CA GLU A 37 -6.90 8.02 -9.48
C GLU A 37 -6.94 8.45 -8.02
N PHE A 38 -7.90 7.93 -7.24
CA PHE A 38 -7.98 8.20 -5.80
C PHE A 38 -6.74 7.69 -5.06
N VAL A 39 -6.29 6.46 -5.36
CA VAL A 39 -5.07 5.89 -4.78
C VAL A 39 -3.86 6.79 -5.05
N ILE A 40 -3.64 7.16 -6.31
CA ILE A 40 -2.49 8.02 -6.69
C ILE A 40 -2.58 9.39 -6.01
N LYS A 41 -3.77 10.00 -5.93
CA LYS A 41 -3.98 11.25 -5.20
C LYS A 41 -3.65 11.14 -3.71
N CYS A 42 -4.02 10.03 -3.07
CA CYS A 42 -3.69 9.77 -1.67
C CYS A 42 -2.17 9.63 -1.45
N LEU A 43 -1.47 8.91 -2.33
CA LEU A 43 -0.02 8.77 -2.29
C LEU A 43 0.67 10.12 -2.53
N LEU A 44 0.23 10.88 -3.54
CA LEU A 44 0.77 12.21 -3.84
C LEU A 44 0.59 13.17 -2.66
N LYS A 45 -0.59 13.19 -2.05
CA LYS A 45 -0.87 14.04 -0.88
C LYS A 45 0.10 13.74 0.27
N GLN A 46 0.36 12.46 0.57
CA GLN A 46 1.30 12.05 1.62
C GLN A 46 2.73 12.47 1.28
N LEU A 47 3.15 12.30 0.03
CA LEU A 47 4.50 12.69 -0.41
C LEU A 47 4.69 14.20 -0.32
N VAL A 48 3.74 14.98 -0.82
CA VAL A 48 3.75 16.45 -0.75
C VAL A 48 3.83 16.92 0.70
N TYR A 49 3.04 16.33 1.60
CA TYR A 49 3.08 16.67 3.03
C TYR A 49 4.47 16.42 3.64
N GLN A 50 5.13 15.31 3.28
CA GLN A 50 6.46 15.00 3.77
C GLN A 50 7.55 15.93 3.18
N LEU A 51 7.41 16.33 1.93
CA LEU A 51 8.32 17.26 1.27
C LEU A 51 8.16 18.70 1.78
N SER A 52 6.91 19.13 2.00
CA SER A 52 6.59 20.50 2.45
C SER A 52 6.85 20.72 3.95
N GLY A 53 6.93 19.67 4.75
CA GLY A 53 6.99 19.76 6.22
C GLY A 53 8.17 20.54 6.81
N LYS A 54 9.14 20.95 5.98
CA LYS A 54 10.29 21.79 6.39
C LYS A 54 10.25 23.21 5.83
N THR A 55 9.43 23.49 4.80
CA THR A 55 9.51 24.71 4.02
C THR A 55 8.20 25.48 3.91
N GLU A 56 7.08 24.88 4.34
CA GLU A 56 5.70 25.38 4.16
C GLU A 56 5.31 25.68 2.69
N LEU A 57 6.23 25.47 1.76
CA LEU A 57 6.01 25.70 0.33
C LEU A 57 5.72 24.39 -0.39
N PRO A 58 4.80 24.38 -1.36
CA PRO A 58 4.55 23.20 -2.16
C PRO A 58 5.78 22.86 -3.02
N PRO A 59 6.06 21.55 -3.24
CA PRO A 59 7.13 21.11 -4.15
C PRO A 59 7.00 21.78 -5.52
N ALA A 60 8.13 22.14 -6.14
CA ALA A 60 8.13 22.83 -7.43
C ALA A 60 7.34 22.11 -8.54
N PRO A 61 7.37 20.76 -8.69
CA PRO A 61 6.54 20.07 -9.68
C PRO A 61 5.03 20.25 -9.42
N LEU A 62 4.62 20.29 -8.15
CA LEU A 62 3.20 20.53 -7.82
C LEU A 62 2.78 21.95 -8.16
N LYS A 63 3.64 22.95 -7.89
CA LYS A 63 3.39 24.35 -8.25
C LYS A 63 3.28 24.49 -9.77
N SER A 64 4.21 23.95 -10.54
CA SER A 64 4.18 23.99 -12.01
C SER A 64 2.94 23.29 -12.57
N ALA A 65 2.54 22.16 -11.99
CA ALA A 65 1.31 21.48 -12.36
C ALA A 65 0.08 22.35 -12.09
N PHE A 66 0.01 22.99 -10.91
CA PHE A 66 -1.08 23.90 -10.57
C PHE A 66 -1.20 25.05 -11.57
N GLU A 67 -0.08 25.68 -11.94
CA GLU A 67 -0.03 26.74 -12.94
C GLU A 67 -0.51 26.25 -14.31
N LYS A 68 -0.07 25.05 -14.75
CA LYS A 68 -0.50 24.42 -16.01
C LYS A 68 -2.00 24.16 -16.05
N PHE A 69 -2.58 23.69 -14.94
CA PHE A 69 -4.00 23.30 -14.86
C PHE A 69 -4.91 24.47 -14.40
N THR A 70 -4.35 25.67 -14.22
CA THR A 70 -5.09 26.88 -13.87
C THR A 70 -4.75 27.97 -14.88
N PHE A 71 -5.34 27.91 -16.07
CA PHE A 71 -5.08 28.88 -17.12
C PHE A 71 -6.32 29.77 -17.37
N GLY A 72 -6.13 31.10 -17.43
CA GLY A 72 -7.19 32.01 -17.76
C GLY A 72 -8.41 32.03 -16.81
N GLY A 73 -8.21 31.59 -15.53
CA GLY A 73 -9.30 31.49 -14.55
C GLY A 73 -10.08 30.16 -14.63
N TYR A 74 -9.79 29.31 -15.62
CA TYR A 74 -10.38 27.98 -15.72
C TYR A 74 -9.53 26.94 -15.02
N LYS A 75 -10.17 26.06 -14.24
CA LYS A 75 -9.52 24.89 -13.62
C LYS A 75 -9.76 23.65 -14.48
N ILE A 76 -8.69 23.08 -15.00
CA ILE A 76 -8.72 21.78 -15.65
C ILE A 76 -8.31 20.75 -14.59
N THR A 77 -9.12 19.72 -14.39
CA THR A 77 -8.77 18.64 -13.45
C THR A 77 -7.75 17.71 -14.13
N PRO A 78 -6.55 17.50 -13.54
CA PRO A 78 -5.61 16.49 -14.05
C PRO A 78 -6.24 15.10 -14.05
N GLY A 79 -5.92 14.29 -15.05
CA GLY A 79 -6.30 12.88 -15.10
C GLY A 79 -5.31 11.99 -14.35
N LEU A 80 -5.57 10.68 -14.39
CA LEU A 80 -4.75 9.66 -13.71
C LEU A 80 -3.28 9.72 -14.14
N GLN A 81 -3.01 9.91 -15.44
CA GLN A 81 -1.64 9.98 -15.97
C GLN A 81 -0.90 11.20 -15.40
N GLU A 82 -1.54 12.36 -15.45
CA GLU A 82 -0.94 13.60 -14.96
C GLU A 82 -0.64 13.51 -13.46
N PHE A 83 -1.54 12.92 -12.66
CA PHE A 83 -1.27 12.71 -11.24
C PHE A 83 -0.08 11.76 -11.01
N ALA A 84 0.07 10.70 -11.80
CA ALA A 84 1.21 9.80 -11.71
C ALA A 84 2.51 10.50 -12.10
N ASP A 85 2.51 11.33 -13.15
CA ASP A 85 3.68 12.10 -13.58
C ASP A 85 4.10 13.14 -12.54
N ILE A 86 3.14 13.84 -11.93
CA ILE A 86 3.39 14.77 -10.82
C ILE A 86 3.98 14.03 -9.63
N PHE A 87 3.46 12.84 -9.30
CA PHE A 87 3.96 12.02 -8.19
C PHE A 87 5.44 11.63 -8.42
N ILE A 88 5.79 11.14 -9.60
CA ILE A 88 7.17 10.81 -9.96
C ILE A 88 8.06 12.06 -9.92
N ALA A 89 7.59 13.18 -10.45
CA ALA A 89 8.34 14.43 -10.45
C ALA A 89 8.59 14.95 -9.01
N CYS A 90 7.63 14.80 -8.11
CA CYS A 90 7.82 15.10 -6.69
C CYS A 90 8.80 14.11 -6.03
N ALA A 91 8.70 12.81 -6.34
CA ALA A 91 9.59 11.79 -5.81
C ALA A 91 11.06 12.03 -6.19
N ARG A 92 11.32 12.57 -7.39
CA ARG A 92 12.68 12.96 -7.84
C ARG A 92 13.32 14.08 -7.01
N GLN A 93 12.54 14.81 -6.22
CA GLN A 93 13.07 15.79 -5.28
C GLN A 93 13.56 15.16 -3.97
N CYS A 94 13.22 13.91 -3.70
CA CYS A 94 13.75 13.18 -2.57
C CYS A 94 15.21 12.77 -2.81
N ARG A 95 16.03 12.88 -1.76
CA ARG A 95 17.45 12.45 -1.85
C ARG A 95 17.61 10.93 -1.92
N LYS A 96 16.59 10.19 -1.49
CA LYS A 96 16.54 8.74 -1.48
C LYS A 96 15.25 8.27 -2.17
N PRO A 97 15.20 7.03 -2.67
CA PRO A 97 13.98 6.49 -3.24
C PRO A 97 12.79 6.59 -2.27
N VAL A 98 11.62 6.91 -2.79
CA VAL A 98 10.36 6.91 -2.04
C VAL A 98 9.82 5.49 -1.99
N TYR A 99 9.42 5.03 -0.81
CA TYR A 99 8.78 3.74 -0.61
C TYR A 99 7.28 3.88 -0.74
N VAL A 100 6.69 3.11 -1.64
CA VAL A 100 5.24 3.02 -1.85
C VAL A 100 4.78 1.68 -1.28
N LEU A 101 3.94 1.70 -0.26
CA LEU A 101 3.42 0.51 0.41
C LEU A 101 1.94 0.36 0.09
N LEU A 102 1.56 -0.73 -0.56
CA LEU A 102 0.18 -1.07 -0.91
C LEU A 102 -0.23 -2.30 -0.13
N ASP A 103 -1.17 -2.15 0.80
CA ASP A 103 -1.63 -3.24 1.66
C ASP A 103 -2.95 -3.81 1.20
N ALA A 104 -3.08 -5.14 1.30
CA ALA A 104 -4.27 -5.87 0.90
C ALA A 104 -4.68 -5.61 -0.56
N TYR A 105 -3.71 -5.57 -1.48
CA TYR A 105 -3.94 -5.26 -2.89
C TYR A 105 -4.97 -6.18 -3.56
N ASN A 106 -5.11 -7.42 -3.09
CA ASN A 106 -6.15 -8.34 -3.54
C ASN A 106 -7.59 -7.88 -3.22
N GLU A 107 -7.76 -6.88 -2.37
CA GLU A 107 -9.05 -6.27 -2.06
C GLU A 107 -9.41 -5.13 -3.04
N TYR A 108 -8.47 -4.75 -3.89
CA TYR A 108 -8.72 -3.88 -5.03
C TYR A 108 -9.39 -4.68 -6.15
N GLU A 109 -10.50 -4.17 -6.70
CA GLU A 109 -11.24 -4.87 -7.76
C GLU A 109 -10.44 -4.87 -9.07
N GLU A 110 -9.96 -6.06 -9.45
CA GLU A 110 -9.17 -6.25 -10.67
C GLU A 110 -10.06 -6.46 -11.90
N ASN A 111 -10.28 -5.41 -12.65
CA ASN A 111 -10.67 -5.58 -14.05
C ASN A 111 -9.43 -5.86 -14.92
N VAL A 112 -9.60 -6.61 -16.00
CA VAL A 112 -8.54 -7.10 -16.93
C VAL A 112 -7.60 -5.98 -17.43
N THR A 113 -8.03 -4.71 -17.35
CA THR A 113 -7.24 -3.51 -17.63
C THR A 113 -7.14 -2.66 -16.37
N ASN A 114 -6.43 -3.16 -15.37
CA ASN A 114 -6.25 -2.42 -14.13
C ASN A 114 -5.36 -1.16 -14.36
N PRO A 115 -5.95 0.04 -14.37
CA PRO A 115 -5.19 1.26 -14.64
C PRO A 115 -4.16 1.57 -13.54
N LEU A 116 -4.36 1.06 -12.31
CA LEU A 116 -3.41 1.21 -11.23
C LEU A 116 -2.14 0.39 -11.48
N THR A 117 -2.28 -0.85 -11.95
CA THR A 117 -1.13 -1.71 -12.31
C THR A 117 -0.23 -1.03 -13.33
N SER A 118 -0.80 -0.40 -14.36
CA SER A 118 -0.01 0.35 -15.36
C SER A 118 0.77 1.49 -14.73
N ARG A 119 0.22 2.16 -13.71
CA ARG A 119 0.93 3.22 -12.98
C ARG A 119 2.01 2.66 -12.06
N LEU A 120 1.78 1.50 -11.44
CA LEU A 120 2.81 0.82 -10.63
C LEU A 120 4.00 0.40 -11.49
N ILE A 121 3.77 -0.10 -12.70
CA ILE A 121 4.83 -0.40 -13.67
C ILE A 121 5.65 0.87 -13.97
N GLN A 122 4.98 1.98 -14.29
CA GLN A 122 5.62 3.27 -14.50
C GLN A 122 6.43 3.74 -13.28
N PHE A 123 5.92 3.51 -12.07
CA PHE A 123 6.62 3.84 -10.83
C PHE A 123 7.92 3.05 -10.68
N ILE A 124 7.86 1.74 -10.92
CA ILE A 124 9.03 0.85 -10.84
C ILE A 124 10.07 1.23 -11.89
N GLN A 125 9.64 1.61 -13.11
CA GLN A 125 10.53 2.07 -14.17
C GLN A 125 11.21 3.42 -13.90
N SER A 126 10.68 4.20 -12.96
CA SER A 126 11.20 5.54 -12.66
C SER A 126 12.50 5.56 -11.85
N ASP A 127 12.96 4.43 -11.32
CA ASP A 127 14.13 4.23 -10.44
C ASP A 127 14.12 5.04 -9.12
N VAL A 128 13.21 5.99 -8.98
CA VAL A 128 13.06 6.82 -7.76
C VAL A 128 12.04 6.27 -6.77
N LEU A 129 11.33 5.23 -7.17
CA LEU A 129 10.26 4.61 -6.36
C LEU A 129 10.57 3.13 -6.11
N LYS A 130 10.28 2.67 -4.90
CA LYS A 130 10.29 1.25 -4.52
C LYS A 130 8.90 0.86 -4.08
N VAL A 131 8.31 -0.12 -4.76
CA VAL A 131 6.94 -0.57 -4.52
C VAL A 131 6.96 -1.87 -3.73
N TYR A 132 6.18 -1.90 -2.64
CA TYR A 132 5.91 -3.08 -1.83
C TYR A 132 4.41 -3.33 -1.83
N ILE A 133 4.03 -4.56 -2.13
CA ILE A 133 2.63 -4.97 -2.22
C ILE A 133 2.42 -6.13 -1.27
N THR A 134 1.43 -6.04 -0.40
CA THR A 134 0.94 -7.21 0.34
C THR A 134 -0.34 -7.72 -0.30
N SER A 135 -0.50 -9.03 -0.33
CA SER A 135 -1.69 -9.70 -0.87
C SER A 135 -1.87 -11.04 -0.21
N ARG A 136 -3.11 -11.43 0.09
CA ARG A 136 -3.45 -12.78 0.59
C ARG A 136 -3.43 -13.83 -0.52
N ARG A 137 -3.48 -13.39 -1.78
CA ARG A 137 -3.46 -14.26 -2.94
C ARG A 137 -2.24 -13.93 -3.77
N GLN A 138 -1.79 -14.91 -4.55
CA GLN A 138 -0.79 -14.63 -5.56
C GLN A 138 -1.36 -13.58 -6.53
N LEU A 139 -0.57 -12.54 -6.79
CA LEU A 139 -0.96 -11.53 -7.76
C LEU A 139 -1.02 -12.18 -9.15
N PRO A 140 -1.95 -11.73 -10.03
CA PRO A 140 -1.99 -12.22 -11.40
C PRO A 140 -0.64 -12.02 -12.08
N GLU A 141 -0.37 -12.80 -13.12
CA GLU A 141 0.86 -12.69 -13.90
C GLU A 141 0.92 -11.30 -14.57
N ILE A 142 1.55 -10.37 -13.89
CA ILE A 142 1.85 -9.04 -14.38
C ILE A 142 3.28 -9.07 -14.90
N GLN A 143 3.49 -8.59 -16.14
CA GLN A 143 4.82 -8.39 -16.67
C GLN A 143 5.50 -7.20 -15.98
N TRP A 144 6.08 -7.46 -14.81
CA TRP A 144 6.83 -6.44 -14.09
C TRP A 144 8.11 -6.09 -14.85
N PRO A 145 8.51 -4.79 -14.88
CA PRO A 145 9.73 -4.35 -15.56
C PRO A 145 11.01 -4.86 -14.89
N VAL A 146 10.91 -5.33 -13.67
CA VAL A 146 11.98 -5.97 -12.89
C VAL A 146 11.43 -7.25 -12.27
N GLN A 147 12.29 -8.23 -12.04
CA GLN A 147 11.86 -9.45 -11.37
C GLN A 147 11.47 -9.14 -9.92
N PRO A 148 10.21 -9.39 -9.52
CA PRO A 148 9.78 -9.13 -8.16
C PRO A 148 10.42 -10.13 -7.18
N VAL A 149 10.70 -9.66 -5.97
CA VAL A 149 11.05 -10.54 -4.86
C VAL A 149 9.78 -10.92 -4.13
N HIS A 150 9.45 -12.20 -4.14
CA HIS A 150 8.30 -12.75 -3.44
C HIS A 150 8.71 -13.23 -2.04
N LEU A 151 8.06 -12.67 -1.03
CA LEU A 151 8.22 -13.11 0.36
C LEU A 151 6.89 -13.74 0.80
N LYS A 152 6.89 -15.05 1.02
CA LYS A 152 5.76 -15.74 1.62
C LYS A 152 5.84 -15.55 3.14
N ILE A 153 4.82 -14.93 3.72
CA ILE A 153 4.69 -14.74 5.17
C ILE A 153 3.63 -15.71 5.67
N GLU A 154 4.04 -16.63 6.52
CA GLU A 154 3.14 -17.60 7.16
C GLU A 154 3.31 -17.50 8.67
N ALA A 155 2.19 -17.55 9.39
CA ALA A 155 2.24 -17.64 10.84
C ALA A 155 2.71 -19.05 11.24
N PRO A 156 3.75 -19.18 12.08
CA PRO A 156 4.15 -20.48 12.61
C PRO A 156 2.97 -21.16 13.32
N ALA A 157 2.80 -22.47 13.13
CA ALA A 157 1.70 -23.23 13.75
C ALA A 157 1.63 -23.04 15.27
N ILE A 158 2.78 -22.86 15.93
CA ILE A 158 2.85 -22.60 17.36
C ILE A 158 2.23 -21.24 17.74
N ASP A 159 2.39 -20.21 16.91
CA ASP A 159 1.83 -18.88 17.19
C ASP A 159 0.34 -18.88 16.92
N VAL A 160 -0.11 -19.56 15.87
CA VAL A 160 -1.53 -19.79 15.60
C VAL A 160 -2.20 -20.50 16.77
N SER A 161 -1.63 -21.60 17.24
CA SER A 161 -2.19 -22.37 18.36
C SER A 161 -2.24 -21.54 19.66
N ARG A 162 -1.19 -20.78 19.96
CA ARG A 162 -1.17 -19.86 21.12
C ARG A 162 -2.25 -18.78 21.01
N PHE A 163 -2.41 -18.20 19.84
CA PHE A 163 -3.43 -17.19 19.61
C PHE A 163 -4.84 -17.76 19.78
N VAL A 164 -5.11 -18.95 19.21
CA VAL A 164 -6.41 -19.61 19.32
C VAL A 164 -6.72 -19.94 20.78
N ARG A 165 -5.76 -20.57 21.51
CA ARG A 165 -5.93 -20.86 22.94
C ARG A 165 -6.24 -19.61 23.76
N ALA A 166 -5.54 -18.51 23.51
CA ALA A 166 -5.81 -17.25 24.20
C ALA A 166 -7.21 -16.68 23.89
N LYS A 167 -7.74 -16.91 22.67
CA LYS A 167 -9.07 -16.45 22.26
C LYS A 167 -10.21 -17.28 22.81
N ILE A 168 -9.99 -18.58 23.05
CA ILE A 168 -11.01 -19.47 23.63
C ILE A 168 -10.92 -19.57 25.16
N GLN A 169 -9.83 -19.07 25.74
CA GLN A 169 -9.63 -19.02 27.19
C GLN A 169 -10.79 -18.31 27.88
N GLY A 170 -11.37 -18.95 28.90
CA GLY A 170 -12.52 -18.40 29.65
C GLY A 170 -13.89 -18.64 29.01
N LYS A 171 -13.96 -19.39 27.92
CA LYS A 171 -15.24 -19.74 27.28
C LYS A 171 -15.87 -21.06 27.77
N ASN A 172 -15.29 -21.69 28.79
CA ASN A 172 -15.78 -22.92 29.42
C ASN A 172 -16.11 -24.06 28.45
N TYR A 173 -15.31 -24.20 27.41
CA TYR A 173 -15.39 -25.37 26.52
C TYR A 173 -14.83 -26.62 27.22
N HIS A 174 -15.34 -27.81 26.83
CA HIS A 174 -14.72 -29.04 27.25
C HIS A 174 -13.29 -29.15 26.71
N PRO A 175 -12.28 -29.66 27.46
CA PRO A 175 -10.88 -29.70 27.01
C PRO A 175 -10.69 -30.37 25.62
N ASP A 176 -11.43 -31.47 25.35
CA ASP A 176 -11.35 -32.15 24.05
C ASP A 176 -11.81 -31.24 22.90
N LEU A 177 -12.84 -30.43 23.12
CA LEU A 177 -13.34 -29.47 22.13
C LEU A 177 -12.35 -28.31 21.92
N GLU A 178 -11.70 -27.86 22.99
CA GLU A 178 -10.63 -26.83 22.87
C GLU A 178 -9.49 -27.34 21.99
N ASP A 179 -9.03 -28.56 22.19
CA ASP A 179 -7.95 -29.15 21.40
C ASP A 179 -8.37 -29.40 19.94
N GLU A 180 -9.62 -29.79 19.73
CA GLU A 180 -10.18 -29.93 18.37
C GLU A 180 -10.22 -28.59 17.64
N ILE A 181 -10.71 -27.52 18.28
CA ILE A 181 -10.73 -26.16 17.73
C ILE A 181 -9.32 -25.69 17.39
N VAL A 182 -8.36 -25.84 18.31
CA VAL A 182 -6.97 -25.43 18.10
C VAL A 182 -6.38 -26.19 16.92
N THR A 183 -6.59 -27.49 16.84
CA THR A 183 -6.08 -28.34 15.76
C THR A 183 -6.69 -27.98 14.43
N ALA A 184 -8.01 -27.80 14.36
CA ALA A 184 -8.71 -27.45 13.13
C ALA A 184 -8.27 -26.07 12.60
N VAL A 185 -8.20 -25.06 13.47
CA VAL A 185 -7.76 -23.71 13.08
C VAL A 185 -6.29 -23.70 12.66
N THR A 186 -5.41 -24.37 13.42
CA THR A 186 -3.99 -24.41 13.08
C THR A 186 -3.73 -25.11 11.74
N ARG A 187 -4.48 -26.18 11.43
CA ARG A 187 -4.38 -26.89 10.15
C ARG A 187 -4.85 -26.05 8.97
N ASN A 188 -5.87 -25.22 9.17
CA ASN A 188 -6.47 -24.41 8.11
C ASN A 188 -5.87 -22.99 8.00
N ALA A 189 -5.03 -22.58 8.95
CA ALA A 189 -4.35 -21.29 8.95
C ALA A 189 -3.13 -21.25 8.01
N ASN A 190 -3.24 -21.88 6.82
CA ASN A 190 -2.19 -21.81 5.79
C ASN A 190 -2.16 -20.42 5.19
N GLY A 191 -1.39 -19.50 5.82
CA GLY A 191 -1.10 -18.20 5.26
C GLY A 191 -2.25 -17.20 5.38
N LEU A 192 -2.65 -16.88 6.61
CA LEU A 192 -3.46 -15.68 6.90
C LEU A 192 -2.60 -14.42 6.77
#